data_84155bd0904897f2ab8f3d3cdf80f997
#
_entry.id   84155bd0904897f2ab8f3d3cdf80f997
#
_cell.length_a   1.000
_cell.length_b   1.000
_cell.length_c   1.000
_cell.angle_alpha   90.00
_cell.angle_beta   90.00
_cell.angle_gamma   90.00
#
_symmetry.space_group_name_H-M   'P 1'
#
loop_
_entity.id
_entity.type
_entity.pdbx_description
1 polymer ?
#
loop_
_entity_poly.entity_id
_entity_poly.type
_entity_poly.pdbx_seq_one_letter_code
_entity_poly.pdbx_strand_id
1 'polypeptide(L)'
;NLVRRRFDEDSYLSVADENIQARLRDVYLMHFSNAYGAMPLSTGNKTEAGCGYYTHFDMNFSYAPIKDLYKFQVIDIAMSDPDIPRHVWQKPPSAELSHGQTDEASLLPYAILDPIVMSYVEDYVTSFDRFREWVSNRDRVKISGDLDVLTAWLATEEALLDYRRIVRLIGKMEYKRRQTCPGTKVSKVAFGTGRRIPIVERWS
;
A
#
# COMPACT_ATOMS: atom_id res chain seq x y z
N ASN A 1 -16.44 19.60 24.98
CA ASN A 1 -17.65 18.78 24.77
C ASN A 1 -17.86 18.27 23.33
N LEU A 2 -17.19 18.80 22.33
CA LEU A 2 -17.20 18.26 20.95
C LEU A 2 -16.46 16.91 20.85
N VAL A 3 -15.42 16.72 21.66
CA VAL A 3 -14.65 15.47 21.70
C VAL A 3 -15.48 14.34 22.33
N ARG A 4 -16.22 14.62 23.42
CA ARG A 4 -17.08 13.60 24.07
C ARG A 4 -18.28 13.14 23.22
N ARG A 5 -18.85 14.00 22.37
CA ARG A 5 -19.97 13.64 21.49
C ARG A 5 -19.60 12.76 20.30
N ARG A 6 -18.32 12.66 19.96
CA ARG A 6 -17.82 11.81 18.88
C ARG A 6 -17.35 10.42 19.33
N PHE A 7 -17.32 10.17 20.64
CA PHE A 7 -16.92 8.90 21.23
C PHE A 7 -18.08 8.12 21.85
N ASP A 8 -19.33 8.39 21.43
CA ASP A 8 -20.44 7.49 21.72
C ASP A 8 -20.24 6.18 20.95
N GLU A 9 -20.46 5.06 21.62
CA GLU A 9 -20.13 3.69 21.12
C GLU A 9 -20.73 3.40 19.74
N ASP A 10 -21.83 4.00 19.36
CA ASP A 10 -22.47 3.84 18.05
C ASP A 10 -21.83 4.68 16.92
N SER A 11 -20.94 5.61 17.23
CA SER A 11 -20.27 6.49 16.24
C SER A 11 -18.81 6.11 15.98
N TYR A 12 -18.30 5.05 16.59
CA TYR A 12 -16.88 4.68 16.70
C TYR A 12 -16.28 4.04 15.44
N LEU A 13 -16.93 4.08 14.30
CA LEU A 13 -16.50 3.36 13.10
C LEU A 13 -16.27 4.28 11.90
N SER A 14 -15.90 5.54 12.12
CA SER A 14 -15.54 6.41 11.00
C SER A 14 -14.03 6.30 10.68
N VAL A 15 -13.68 6.40 9.42
CA VAL A 15 -12.28 6.54 8.95
C VAL A 15 -11.53 7.67 9.67
N ALA A 16 -12.27 8.69 10.17
CA ALA A 16 -11.69 9.77 10.95
C ALA A 16 -11.13 9.29 12.30
N ASP A 17 -11.84 8.38 12.97
CA ASP A 17 -11.43 7.83 14.27
C ASP A 17 -10.27 6.83 14.10
N GLU A 18 -10.31 6.01 13.07
CA GLU A 18 -9.18 5.16 12.67
C GLU A 18 -7.92 6.00 12.42
N ASN A 19 -8.04 7.09 11.69
CA ASN A 19 -6.95 8.01 11.40
C ASN A 19 -6.40 8.72 12.65
N ILE A 20 -7.21 8.98 13.67
CA ILE A 20 -6.73 9.52 14.96
C ILE A 20 -5.86 8.48 15.67
N GLN A 21 -6.30 7.22 15.73
CA GLN A 21 -5.54 6.15 16.36
C GLN A 21 -4.15 5.98 15.68
N ALA A 22 -4.13 5.97 14.35
CA ALA A 22 -2.89 5.87 13.58
C ALA A 22 -1.93 7.02 13.92
N ARG A 23 -2.41 8.26 13.94
CA ARG A 23 -1.58 9.44 14.27
C ARG A 23 -1.10 9.46 15.71
N LEU A 24 -1.90 8.96 16.66
CA LEU A 24 -1.46 8.82 18.05
C LEU A 24 -0.29 7.85 18.18
N ARG A 25 -0.29 6.74 17.43
CA ARG A 25 0.86 5.83 17.39
C ARG A 25 2.13 6.55 16.92
N ASP A 26 2.01 7.40 15.90
CA ASP A 26 3.13 8.19 15.39
C ASP A 26 3.66 9.17 16.45
N VAL A 27 2.78 9.86 17.16
CA VAL A 27 3.17 10.78 18.25
C VAL A 27 3.98 10.04 19.32
N TYR A 28 3.57 8.84 19.73
CA TYR A 28 4.31 8.03 20.69
C TYR A 28 5.67 7.58 20.15
N LEU A 29 5.73 7.12 18.90
CA LEU A 29 6.99 6.71 18.27
C LEU A 29 7.99 7.87 18.17
N MET A 30 7.49 9.06 17.82
CA MET A 30 8.34 10.27 17.78
C MET A 30 8.81 10.72 19.18
N HIS A 31 7.98 10.53 20.20
CA HIS A 31 8.41 10.75 21.58
C HIS A 31 9.56 9.82 21.96
N PHE A 32 9.46 8.52 21.68
CA PHE A 32 10.54 7.57 21.94
C PHE A 32 11.78 7.87 21.11
N SER A 33 11.60 8.24 19.83
CA SER A 33 12.70 8.69 18.98
C SER A 33 13.52 9.79 19.65
N ASN A 34 12.87 10.82 20.16
CA ASN A 34 13.52 11.93 20.84
C ASN A 34 14.13 11.52 22.19
N ALA A 35 13.42 10.70 22.96
CA ALA A 35 13.85 10.30 24.30
C ALA A 35 15.09 9.40 24.26
N TYR A 36 15.22 8.55 23.26
CA TYR A 36 16.29 7.55 23.16
C TYR A 36 17.32 7.87 22.06
N GLY A 37 17.17 8.96 21.32
CA GLY A 37 18.04 9.26 20.18
C GLY A 37 17.96 8.19 19.08
N ALA A 38 16.80 7.54 18.93
CA ALA A 38 16.58 6.44 18.00
C ALA A 38 15.89 6.92 16.72
N MET A 39 16.19 6.28 15.61
CA MET A 39 15.52 6.55 14.33
C MET A 39 14.35 5.56 14.14
N PRO A 40 13.10 6.02 14.10
CA PRO A 40 11.98 5.15 13.76
C PRO A 40 11.99 4.79 12.26
N LEU A 41 11.62 3.55 11.96
CA LEU A 41 11.55 3.05 10.59
C LEU A 41 10.08 2.96 10.14
N SER A 42 9.79 3.52 8.97
CA SER A 42 8.50 3.35 8.31
C SER A 42 8.45 1.99 7.60
N THR A 43 7.37 1.26 7.77
CA THR A 43 7.18 -0.10 7.24
C THR A 43 6.26 -0.16 6.02
N GLY A 44 5.85 0.98 5.48
CA GLY A 44 5.02 1.05 4.27
C GLY A 44 5.75 0.51 3.04
N ASN A 45 5.05 -0.30 2.24
CA ASN A 45 5.56 -0.89 1.00
C ASN A 45 5.13 -0.10 -0.25
N LYS A 46 5.61 -0.51 -1.43
CA LYS A 46 5.35 0.16 -2.72
C LYS A 46 3.88 0.10 -3.12
N THR A 47 3.20 -1.01 -2.84
CA THR A 47 1.78 -1.20 -3.18
C THR A 47 0.89 -0.32 -2.33
N GLU A 48 1.14 -0.27 -1.03
CA GLU A 48 0.47 0.65 -0.10
C GLU A 48 0.70 2.10 -0.50
N ALA A 49 1.93 2.47 -0.83
CA ALA A 49 2.27 3.80 -1.33
C ALA A 49 1.57 4.09 -2.67
N GLY A 50 1.48 3.11 -3.57
CA GLY A 50 0.77 3.21 -4.83
C GLY A 50 -0.69 3.58 -4.63
N CYS A 51 -1.40 2.83 -3.81
CA CYS A 51 -2.81 3.03 -3.51
C CYS A 51 -3.05 4.17 -2.49
N GLY A 52 -2.00 4.71 -1.87
CA GLY A 52 -2.14 5.68 -0.78
C GLY A 52 -2.81 5.08 0.46
N TYR A 53 -2.70 3.77 0.63
CA TYR A 53 -3.30 3.01 1.73
C TYR A 53 -2.46 3.11 2.99
N TYR A 54 -2.42 4.29 3.51
CA TYR A 54 -1.81 4.67 4.79
C TYR A 54 -2.41 5.99 5.26
N THR A 55 -2.41 6.21 6.56
CA THR A 55 -2.89 7.46 7.13
C THR A 55 -1.84 8.55 6.91
N HIS A 56 -2.29 9.70 6.42
CA HIS A 56 -1.44 10.88 6.26
C HIS A 56 -1.02 11.40 7.64
N PHE A 57 0.26 11.73 7.80
CA PHE A 57 0.91 12.02 9.09
C PHE A 57 0.91 10.84 10.08
N ASP A 58 1.00 9.62 9.54
CA ASP A 58 1.28 8.42 10.30
C ASP A 58 2.38 7.64 9.57
N MET A 59 3.34 7.09 10.31
CA MET A 59 4.47 6.25 9.85
C MET A 59 5.30 6.84 8.67
N ASN A 60 5.30 8.15 8.51
CA ASN A 60 6.06 8.88 7.50
C ASN A 60 7.27 9.59 8.09
N PHE A 61 7.97 8.92 8.99
CA PHE A 61 9.11 9.48 9.69
C PHE A 61 10.42 8.80 9.28
N SER A 62 11.49 9.57 9.37
CA SER A 62 12.89 9.17 9.23
C SER A 62 13.25 8.36 7.98
N TYR A 63 13.01 7.05 7.93
CA TYR A 63 13.46 6.20 6.83
C TYR A 63 12.52 5.01 6.57
N ALA A 64 12.30 4.68 5.29
CA ALA A 64 11.43 3.59 4.87
C ALA A 64 12.22 2.54 4.06
N PRO A 65 12.74 1.48 4.70
CA PRO A 65 13.63 0.50 4.05
C PRO A 65 12.94 -0.31 2.95
N ILE A 66 11.64 -0.59 3.08
CA ILE A 66 10.89 -1.45 2.16
C ILE A 66 9.91 -0.69 1.24
N LYS A 67 9.98 0.64 1.20
CA LYS A 67 9.01 1.46 0.44
C LYS A 67 8.99 1.22 -1.07
N ASP A 68 10.02 0.62 -1.63
CA ASP A 68 10.12 0.31 -3.06
C ASP A 68 9.99 -1.20 -3.37
N LEU A 69 9.51 -1.98 -2.39
CA LEU A 69 9.16 -3.38 -2.54
C LEU A 69 7.64 -3.56 -2.64
N TYR A 70 7.18 -4.40 -3.58
CA TYR A 70 5.79 -4.84 -3.63
C TYR A 70 5.48 -5.79 -2.47
N LYS A 71 4.20 -5.94 -2.12
CA LYS A 71 3.81 -6.78 -0.97
C LYS A 71 4.30 -8.22 -1.10
N PHE A 72 4.17 -8.84 -2.29
CA PHE A 72 4.67 -10.19 -2.51
C PHE A 72 6.18 -10.30 -2.31
N GLN A 73 6.96 -9.27 -2.68
CA GLN A 73 8.40 -9.25 -2.48
C GLN A 73 8.77 -9.17 -0.99
N VAL A 74 8.03 -8.37 -0.23
CA VAL A 74 8.21 -8.31 1.24
C VAL A 74 7.93 -9.67 1.87
N ILE A 75 6.87 -10.35 1.42
CA ILE A 75 6.54 -11.70 1.88
C ILE A 75 7.64 -12.71 1.50
N ASP A 76 8.10 -12.67 0.25
CA ASP A 76 9.17 -13.58 -0.23
C ASP A 76 10.46 -13.41 0.57
N ILE A 77 10.85 -12.16 0.89
CA ILE A 77 12.01 -11.88 1.74
C ILE A 77 11.79 -12.46 3.14
N ALA A 78 10.64 -12.20 3.75
CA ALA A 78 10.32 -12.71 5.07
C ALA A 78 10.28 -14.26 5.11
N MET A 79 9.81 -14.90 4.06
CA MET A 79 9.82 -16.36 3.94
C MET A 79 11.22 -16.94 3.76
N SER A 80 12.14 -16.19 3.18
CA SER A 80 13.52 -16.64 2.96
C SER A 80 14.40 -16.56 4.20
N ASP A 81 13.98 -15.82 5.23
CA ASP A 81 14.70 -15.66 6.47
C ASP A 81 14.14 -16.61 7.54
N PRO A 82 14.91 -17.63 8.00
CA PRO A 82 14.46 -18.60 8.97
C PRO A 82 14.21 -18.01 10.37
N ASP A 83 14.75 -16.82 10.64
CA ASP A 83 14.56 -16.14 11.93
C ASP A 83 13.22 -15.40 11.99
N ILE A 84 12.53 -15.22 10.85
CA ILE A 84 11.20 -14.60 10.80
C ILE A 84 10.11 -15.67 10.99
N PRO A 85 9.37 -15.64 12.10
CA PRO A 85 8.33 -16.62 12.37
C PRO A 85 7.21 -16.60 11.34
N ARG A 86 6.69 -17.77 10.97
CA ARG A 86 5.65 -17.93 9.93
C ARG A 86 4.43 -17.02 10.13
N HIS A 87 3.98 -16.83 11.35
CA HIS A 87 2.80 -16.02 11.64
C HIS A 87 2.97 -14.54 11.22
N VAL A 88 4.20 -14.04 11.09
CA VAL A 88 4.47 -12.66 10.67
C VAL A 88 4.05 -12.41 9.22
N TRP A 89 4.30 -13.37 8.33
CA TRP A 89 4.01 -13.24 6.90
C TRP A 89 2.76 -14.01 6.45
N GLN A 90 2.23 -14.91 7.29
CA GLN A 90 0.95 -15.62 7.03
C GLN A 90 -0.27 -14.83 7.49
N LYS A 91 -0.11 -13.90 8.43
CA LYS A 91 -1.23 -13.08 8.90
C LYS A 91 -1.75 -12.21 7.75
N PRO A 92 -3.08 -12.18 7.52
CA PRO A 92 -3.67 -11.25 6.57
C PRO A 92 -3.27 -9.80 6.88
N PRO A 93 -2.85 -9.02 5.89
CA PRO A 93 -2.51 -7.62 6.10
C PRO A 93 -3.69 -6.81 6.63
N SER A 94 -3.43 -5.99 7.64
CA SER A 94 -4.44 -5.13 8.26
C SER A 94 -3.79 -3.94 8.95
N ALA A 95 -4.41 -2.77 8.86
CA ALA A 95 -4.04 -1.59 9.63
C ALA A 95 -4.37 -1.73 11.13
N GLU A 96 -5.20 -2.72 11.52
CA GLU A 96 -5.62 -3.01 12.91
C GLU A 96 -6.21 -1.78 13.63
N LEU A 97 -6.97 -0.99 12.91
CA LEU A 97 -7.62 0.22 13.44
C LEU A 97 -9.07 -0.04 13.85
N SER A 98 -9.67 -1.11 13.32
CA SER A 98 -11.00 -1.57 13.69
C SER A 98 -11.09 -3.10 13.75
N HIS A 99 -12.12 -3.60 14.45
CA HIS A 99 -12.29 -5.04 14.64
C HIS A 99 -12.54 -5.77 13.30
N GLY A 100 -11.77 -6.81 13.02
CA GLY A 100 -11.91 -7.61 11.80
C GLY A 100 -11.48 -6.89 10.51
N GLN A 101 -10.83 -5.74 10.59
CA GLN A 101 -10.33 -5.02 9.43
C GLN A 101 -9.27 -5.83 8.68
N THR A 102 -9.40 -5.87 7.36
CA THR A 102 -8.36 -6.36 6.44
C THR A 102 -8.18 -5.38 5.30
N ASP A 103 -6.95 -5.30 4.78
CA ASP A 103 -6.65 -4.42 3.63
C ASP A 103 -7.45 -4.83 2.40
N GLU A 104 -7.62 -6.13 2.19
CA GLU A 104 -8.35 -6.71 1.05
C GLU A 104 -9.83 -6.33 1.02
N ALA A 105 -10.45 -6.16 2.19
CA ALA A 105 -11.85 -5.71 2.26
C ALA A 105 -12.03 -4.28 1.74
N SER A 106 -10.98 -3.46 1.84
CA SER A 106 -11.00 -2.04 1.41
C SER A 106 -10.51 -1.83 -0.02
N LEU A 107 -9.61 -2.70 -0.50
CA LEU A 107 -8.95 -2.55 -1.80
C LEU A 107 -9.27 -3.73 -2.73
N LEU A 108 -8.32 -4.62 -2.86
CA LEU A 108 -8.32 -5.90 -3.57
C LEU A 108 -7.23 -6.76 -2.95
N PRO A 109 -7.24 -8.07 -3.13
CA PRO A 109 -6.13 -8.94 -2.76
C PRO A 109 -4.80 -8.44 -3.33
N TYR A 110 -3.74 -8.51 -2.55
CA TYR A 110 -2.40 -8.07 -2.99
C TYR A 110 -1.90 -8.81 -4.22
N ALA A 111 -2.34 -10.05 -4.42
CA ALA A 111 -2.09 -10.81 -5.63
C ALA A 111 -2.57 -10.10 -6.92
N ILE A 112 -3.56 -9.24 -6.80
CA ILE A 112 -4.14 -8.42 -7.88
C ILE A 112 -3.57 -7.00 -7.85
N LEU A 113 -3.43 -6.42 -6.66
CA LEU A 113 -2.93 -5.04 -6.51
C LEU A 113 -1.49 -4.86 -6.98
N ASP A 114 -0.59 -5.77 -6.58
CA ASP A 114 0.83 -5.70 -6.93
C ASP A 114 1.06 -5.63 -8.44
N PRO A 115 0.47 -6.52 -9.27
CA PRO A 115 0.57 -6.42 -10.73
C PRO A 115 0.01 -5.13 -11.31
N ILE A 116 -1.13 -4.63 -10.80
CA ILE A 116 -1.72 -3.37 -11.29
C ILE A 116 -0.77 -2.20 -11.00
N VAL A 117 -0.26 -2.10 -9.76
CA VAL A 117 0.67 -1.02 -9.38
C VAL A 117 1.97 -1.15 -10.15
N MET A 118 2.51 -2.37 -10.31
CA MET A 118 3.75 -2.62 -11.03
C MET A 118 3.64 -2.20 -12.50
N SER A 119 2.64 -2.69 -13.21
CA SER A 119 2.44 -2.39 -14.63
C SER A 119 2.24 -0.89 -14.88
N TYR A 120 1.46 -0.22 -14.02
CA TYR A 120 1.21 1.21 -14.13
C TYR A 120 2.46 2.04 -13.84
N VAL A 121 3.21 1.70 -12.79
CA VAL A 121 4.35 2.51 -12.32
C VAL A 121 5.59 2.27 -13.15
N GLU A 122 5.91 1.02 -13.46
CA GLU A 122 7.18 0.65 -14.11
C GLU A 122 7.09 0.59 -15.64
N ASP A 123 5.96 0.14 -16.17
CA ASP A 123 5.78 -0.08 -17.61
C ASP A 123 4.74 0.85 -18.27
N TYR A 124 4.21 1.83 -17.53
CA TYR A 124 3.29 2.85 -18.02
C TYR A 124 2.02 2.28 -18.65
N VAL A 125 1.54 1.16 -18.14
CA VAL A 125 0.30 0.53 -18.58
C VAL A 125 -0.89 1.28 -17.99
N THR A 126 -1.72 1.88 -18.85
CA THR A 126 -2.83 2.75 -18.43
C THR A 126 -4.20 2.25 -18.87
N SER A 127 -4.28 1.17 -19.68
CA SER A 127 -5.54 0.56 -20.11
C SER A 127 -5.61 -0.89 -19.68
N PHE A 128 -6.84 -1.37 -19.46
CA PHE A 128 -7.10 -2.75 -19.04
C PHE A 128 -6.67 -3.80 -20.09
N ASP A 129 -6.88 -3.51 -21.37
CA ASP A 129 -6.47 -4.44 -22.45
C ASP A 129 -4.94 -4.60 -22.47
N ARG A 130 -4.21 -3.49 -22.37
CA ARG A 130 -2.75 -3.54 -22.23
C ARG A 130 -2.29 -4.21 -20.95
N PHE A 131 -3.06 -4.10 -19.87
CA PHE A 131 -2.75 -4.80 -18.62
C PHE A 131 -2.88 -6.32 -18.79
N ARG A 132 -3.94 -6.79 -19.44
CA ARG A 132 -4.13 -8.21 -19.76
C ARG A 132 -2.98 -8.75 -20.63
N GLU A 133 -2.61 -8.00 -21.65
CA GLU A 133 -1.45 -8.33 -22.49
C GLU A 133 -0.14 -8.33 -21.68
N TRP A 134 0.06 -7.33 -20.82
CA TRP A 134 1.21 -7.23 -19.95
C TRP A 134 1.34 -8.44 -19.02
N VAL A 135 0.25 -8.89 -18.41
CA VAL A 135 0.22 -10.11 -17.57
C VAL A 135 0.59 -11.34 -18.40
N SER A 136 -0.01 -11.51 -19.60
CA SER A 136 0.23 -12.66 -20.46
C SER A 136 1.68 -12.77 -20.97
N ASN A 137 2.39 -11.65 -21.08
CA ASN A 137 3.78 -11.60 -21.59
C ASN A 137 4.87 -11.75 -20.51
N ARG A 138 4.50 -12.04 -19.24
CA ARG A 138 5.45 -12.07 -18.10
C ARG A 138 5.86 -13.46 -17.63
N ASP A 139 5.96 -14.43 -18.51
CA ASP A 139 6.26 -15.85 -18.20
C ASP A 139 7.53 -16.12 -17.38
N ARG A 140 8.43 -15.14 -17.24
CA ARG A 140 9.72 -15.30 -16.55
C ARG A 140 9.95 -14.39 -15.36
N VAL A 141 9.01 -13.53 -15.04
CA VAL A 141 9.15 -12.54 -13.95
C VAL A 141 7.98 -12.69 -13.00
N LYS A 142 8.28 -12.94 -11.74
CA LYS A 142 7.24 -12.95 -10.71
C LYS A 142 6.63 -11.55 -10.59
N ILE A 143 5.33 -11.46 -10.86
CA ILE A 143 4.56 -10.20 -10.81
C ILE A 143 3.50 -10.21 -9.71
N SER A 144 3.22 -11.36 -9.13
CA SER A 144 2.19 -11.58 -8.12
C SER A 144 2.62 -12.60 -7.09
N GLY A 145 2.05 -12.53 -5.91
CA GLY A 145 2.17 -13.56 -4.88
C GLY A 145 1.38 -14.82 -5.21
N ASP A 146 0.31 -14.68 -6.01
CA ASP A 146 -0.59 -15.77 -6.41
C ASP A 146 -1.15 -15.50 -7.82
N LEU A 147 -0.65 -16.23 -8.81
CA LEU A 147 -1.07 -16.09 -10.21
C LEU A 147 -2.44 -16.69 -10.48
N ASP A 148 -2.88 -17.68 -9.72
CA ASP A 148 -4.20 -18.29 -9.90
C ASP A 148 -5.29 -17.29 -9.49
N VAL A 149 -5.11 -16.59 -8.38
CA VAL A 149 -5.98 -15.49 -7.94
C VAL A 149 -6.02 -14.36 -8.98
N LEU A 150 -4.88 -13.96 -9.51
CA LEU A 150 -4.81 -12.93 -10.56
C LEU A 150 -5.55 -13.36 -11.83
N THR A 151 -5.32 -14.59 -12.28
CA THR A 151 -5.92 -15.11 -13.52
C THR A 151 -7.43 -15.30 -13.36
N ALA A 152 -7.87 -15.82 -12.22
CA ALA A 152 -9.29 -15.95 -11.90
C ALA A 152 -9.99 -14.57 -11.91
N TRP A 153 -9.38 -13.57 -11.26
CA TRP A 153 -9.94 -12.21 -11.27
C TRP A 153 -10.00 -11.60 -12.68
N LEU A 154 -8.96 -11.78 -13.50
CA LEU A 154 -8.97 -11.27 -14.89
C LEU A 154 -10.12 -11.81 -15.76
N ALA A 155 -10.70 -12.94 -15.37
CA ALA A 155 -11.84 -13.55 -16.05
C ALA A 155 -13.20 -13.04 -15.53
N THR A 156 -13.22 -12.23 -14.47
CA THR A 156 -14.48 -11.69 -13.90
C THR A 156 -14.98 -10.48 -14.68
N GLU A 157 -16.28 -10.20 -14.58
CA GLU A 157 -16.90 -9.01 -15.17
C GLU A 157 -16.48 -7.72 -14.45
N GLU A 158 -16.14 -7.80 -13.17
CA GLU A 158 -15.74 -6.68 -12.33
C GLU A 158 -14.31 -6.21 -12.59
N ALA A 159 -13.45 -7.04 -13.18
CA ALA A 159 -12.03 -6.79 -13.34
C ALA A 159 -11.71 -5.43 -14.01
N LEU A 160 -12.47 -5.06 -15.04
CA LEU A 160 -12.31 -3.76 -15.72
C LEU A 160 -12.61 -2.58 -14.78
N LEU A 161 -13.67 -2.68 -13.99
CA LEU A 161 -14.09 -1.61 -13.07
C LEU A 161 -13.09 -1.48 -11.93
N ASP A 162 -12.66 -2.60 -11.38
CA ASP A 162 -11.64 -2.66 -10.34
C ASP A 162 -10.32 -2.08 -10.82
N TYR A 163 -9.84 -2.50 -11.99
CA TYR A 163 -8.62 -1.95 -12.59
C TYR A 163 -8.70 -0.43 -12.70
N ARG A 164 -9.78 0.10 -13.27
CA ARG A 164 -10.00 1.55 -13.43
C ARG A 164 -10.03 2.25 -12.07
N ARG A 165 -10.69 1.66 -11.08
CA ARG A 165 -10.74 2.18 -9.71
C ARG A 165 -9.34 2.32 -9.10
N ILE A 166 -8.52 1.28 -9.23
CA ILE A 166 -7.16 1.28 -8.68
C ILE A 166 -6.25 2.27 -9.42
N VAL A 167 -6.27 2.30 -10.75
CA VAL A 167 -5.47 3.25 -11.53
C VAL A 167 -5.81 4.70 -11.17
N ARG A 168 -7.11 5.02 -11.04
CA ARG A 168 -7.55 6.34 -10.57
C ARG A 168 -7.08 6.64 -9.14
N LEU A 169 -7.10 5.64 -8.28
CA LEU A 169 -6.62 5.78 -6.90
C LEU A 169 -5.13 6.10 -6.89
N ILE A 170 -4.32 5.40 -7.69
CA ILE A 170 -2.88 5.67 -7.81
C ILE A 170 -2.64 7.13 -8.23
N GLY A 171 -3.36 7.64 -9.22
CA GLY A 171 -3.27 9.05 -9.63
C GLY A 171 -3.63 10.01 -8.50
N LYS A 172 -4.80 9.81 -7.87
CA LYS A 172 -5.30 10.65 -6.78
C LYS A 172 -4.36 10.72 -5.56
N MET A 173 -3.61 9.66 -5.29
CA MET A 173 -2.79 9.54 -4.10
C MET A 173 -1.37 10.12 -4.24
N GLU A 174 -1.04 10.75 -5.37
CA GLU A 174 0.27 11.38 -5.56
C GLU A 174 0.59 12.42 -4.48
N TYR A 175 -0.38 13.18 -4.00
CA TYR A 175 -0.16 14.17 -2.94
C TYR A 175 0.35 13.53 -1.64
N LYS A 176 -0.10 12.32 -1.30
CA LYS A 176 0.41 11.58 -0.15
C LYS A 176 1.86 11.14 -0.39
N ARG A 177 2.15 10.61 -1.57
CA ARG A 177 3.50 10.15 -1.93
C ARG A 177 4.54 11.24 -1.93
N ARG A 178 4.15 12.51 -2.21
CA ARG A 178 5.05 13.68 -2.15
C ARG A 178 5.55 13.99 -0.76
N GLN A 179 4.91 13.45 0.26
CA GLN A 179 5.20 13.71 1.66
C GLN A 179 5.78 12.48 2.38
N THR A 180 6.09 11.41 1.65
CA THR A 180 6.72 10.23 2.23
C THR A 180 8.18 10.47 2.55
N CYS A 181 8.66 9.84 3.63
CA CYS A 181 10.07 9.86 4.03
C CYS A 181 10.97 9.22 2.96
N PRO A 182 12.30 9.51 2.99
CA PRO A 182 13.26 8.83 2.14
C PRO A 182 13.28 7.32 2.42
N GLY A 183 13.77 6.54 1.45
CA GLY A 183 13.88 5.09 1.59
C GLY A 183 14.72 4.48 0.50
N THR A 184 15.00 3.19 0.62
CA THR A 184 15.80 2.43 -0.34
C THR A 184 15.07 2.33 -1.69
N LYS A 185 15.81 2.58 -2.78
CA LYS A 185 15.36 2.28 -4.13
C LYS A 185 15.95 0.96 -4.57
N VAL A 186 15.11 -0.01 -4.92
CA VAL A 186 15.52 -1.35 -5.41
C VAL A 186 14.97 -1.67 -6.80
N SER A 187 13.85 -1.08 -7.18
CA SER A 187 13.25 -1.25 -8.50
C SER A 187 13.83 -0.29 -9.53
N LYS A 188 13.62 -0.58 -10.82
CA LYS A 188 14.01 0.33 -11.91
C LYS A 188 13.30 1.69 -11.80
N VAL A 189 12.03 1.66 -11.44
CA VAL A 189 11.18 2.84 -11.34
C VAL A 189 10.53 2.88 -9.96
N ALA A 190 11.07 3.71 -9.07
CA ALA A 190 10.50 3.99 -7.76
C ALA A 190 9.60 5.24 -7.80
N PHE A 191 8.65 5.32 -6.89
CA PHE A 191 7.92 6.56 -6.67
C PHE A 191 8.88 7.69 -6.23
N GLY A 192 8.66 8.88 -6.77
CA GLY A 192 9.44 10.08 -6.46
C GLY A 192 10.70 10.23 -7.29
N THR A 193 11.53 9.22 -7.44
CA THR A 193 12.77 9.29 -8.25
C THR A 193 12.60 8.86 -9.70
N GLY A 194 11.74 7.88 -9.97
CA GLY A 194 11.49 7.36 -11.33
C GLY A 194 10.10 7.68 -11.86
N ARG A 195 9.10 7.73 -10.99
CA ARG A 195 7.71 8.01 -11.35
C ARG A 195 7.15 9.12 -10.48
N ARG A 196 6.73 10.21 -11.12
CA ARG A 196 5.93 11.28 -10.51
C ARG A 196 4.69 11.48 -11.35
N ILE A 197 3.55 11.63 -10.68
CA ILE A 197 2.25 11.85 -11.30
C ILE A 197 1.83 13.28 -10.96
N PRO A 198 1.22 14.06 -11.87
CA PRO A 198 0.69 15.38 -11.53
C PRO A 198 -0.36 15.28 -10.42
N ILE A 199 -0.23 16.11 -9.36
CA ILE A 199 -1.18 16.09 -8.22
C ILE A 199 -2.61 16.41 -8.66
N VAL A 200 -2.75 17.24 -9.68
CA VAL A 200 -4.04 17.68 -10.23
C VAL A 200 -4.44 16.91 -11.49
N GLU A 201 -3.85 15.75 -11.70
CA GLU A 201 -4.18 14.88 -12.83
C GLU A 201 -5.65 14.49 -12.79
N ARG A 202 -6.35 14.70 -13.89
CA ARG A 202 -7.76 14.33 -14.09
C ARG A 202 -7.96 13.45 -15.33
N TRP A 203 -6.98 12.63 -15.64
CA TRP A 203 -7.10 11.63 -16.69
C TRP A 203 -8.11 10.55 -16.25
N SER A 204 -9.29 10.62 -16.73
CA SER A 204 -10.33 9.62 -16.42
C SER A 204 -10.97 9.11 -17.69
#